data_133141a281e18f0b2e2cd36f6b274471
#
_entry.id   133141a281e18f0b2e2cd36f6b274471
#
_cell.length_a   1.000
_cell.length_b   1.000
_cell.length_c   1.000
_cell.angle_alpha   90.00
_cell.angle_beta   90.00
_cell.angle_gamma   90.00
#
_symmetry.space_group_name_H-M   'P 1'
#
loop_
_entity.id
_entity.type
_entity.pdbx_description
1 polymer ?
#
loop_
_entity_poly.entity_id
_entity_poly.type
_entity_poly.pdbx_seq_one_letter_code
_entity_poly.pdbx_strand_id
1 'polypeptide(L)'
;MSETTNKHLKHLTLLHSNDLHGDFMAEELDERLVGGVSMLSGYINKTREEVPNTLYMIAGDMFRGSLIDSEFQGISTIEIMNALGPDVVSLGNHEVDYGIAHLLFLERCCKFPIVNANIYIKTNGMRLFNSHKIIRMDGMNILVIGIVTEEIMGRAKKDTLLGTFVDVNDAAEEVSAIVNGYKGADIDFTILLTHIGYENDIELAKQLDPELGVDVIIGGHSHTLLEKPAEVNNILIVQAGIGTDQIGRMDIEIDTDRNAVDSYTWKTVPIDAGHCEKNTAIEELILNYKRITDEKYGVILTTMTAQATHPFRYQETSVGNLFCDMLKERYQVDLVMLGSGSLRKEAIGPVITAGDLLDMYSFDEKLVQITLTGVEIKSAMLHVLGEAPISGAGHSEYYQISQGWHFVYERETESLVETTYQGEPIADERLFKVGIEGYHLDNLSKFLGIDAEKIRDRGEARLITGNIRVALDEYMREQIHLTPRIEGRTEFL
;
A
#
# COMPACT_ATOMS: atom_id res chain seq x y z
N MET A 1 23.08 -24.12 48.50
CA MET A 1 21.69 -24.53 48.30
C MET A 1 21.10 -23.44 47.42
N SER A 2 20.92 -23.72 46.16
CA SER A 2 20.21 -22.76 45.26
C SER A 2 18.73 -22.81 45.64
N GLU A 3 18.20 -21.73 46.16
CA GLU A 3 16.77 -21.53 46.23
C GLU A 3 16.23 -21.62 44.80
N THR A 4 15.57 -22.72 44.47
CA THR A 4 14.67 -22.80 43.35
C THR A 4 13.46 -21.94 43.73
N THR A 5 13.52 -20.66 43.38
CA THR A 5 12.31 -19.78 43.34
C THR A 5 11.33 -20.48 42.43
N ASN A 6 10.17 -20.88 42.97
CA ASN A 6 9.06 -21.39 42.17
C ASN A 6 8.58 -20.24 41.30
N LYS A 7 8.98 -20.18 40.04
CA LYS A 7 8.49 -19.17 39.09
C LYS A 7 7.01 -19.45 38.77
N HIS A 8 6.18 -18.44 38.78
CA HIS A 8 4.80 -18.54 38.30
C HIS A 8 4.80 -18.27 36.78
N LEU A 9 5.03 -19.33 36.00
CA LEU A 9 5.04 -19.26 34.55
C LEU A 9 3.64 -19.43 33.97
N LYS A 10 3.31 -18.59 32.98
CA LYS A 10 2.09 -18.65 32.17
C LYS A 10 2.44 -18.75 30.71
N HIS A 11 1.76 -19.63 30.00
CA HIS A 11 1.94 -19.81 28.56
C HIS A 11 1.02 -18.87 27.77
N LEU A 12 1.59 -18.25 26.73
CA LEU A 12 0.88 -17.43 25.75
C LEU A 12 1.36 -17.78 24.33
N THR A 13 0.44 -18.08 23.42
CA THR A 13 0.75 -18.18 21.99
C THR A 13 0.28 -16.92 21.27
N LEU A 14 1.20 -16.22 20.64
CA LEU A 14 0.91 -15.09 19.75
C LEU A 14 0.97 -15.57 18.31
N LEU A 15 -0.15 -15.45 17.61
CA LEU A 15 -0.23 -15.52 16.16
C LEU A 15 -0.36 -14.10 15.62
N HIS A 16 0.34 -13.77 14.55
CA HIS A 16 0.18 -12.46 13.95
C HIS A 16 0.41 -12.44 12.44
N SER A 17 -0.29 -11.50 11.81
CA SER A 17 -0.10 -11.10 10.42
C SER A 17 0.07 -9.60 10.34
N ASN A 18 0.56 -9.11 9.23
CA ASN A 18 0.69 -7.70 8.88
C ASN A 18 0.57 -7.56 7.36
N ASP A 19 0.22 -6.37 6.88
CA ASP A 19 0.22 -6.06 5.45
C ASP A 19 -0.55 -7.09 4.61
N LEU A 20 -1.78 -7.42 5.03
CA LEU A 20 -2.62 -8.39 4.34
C LEU A 20 -3.06 -7.92 2.95
N HIS A 21 -3.22 -6.60 2.76
CA HIS A 21 -3.50 -5.96 1.48
C HIS A 21 -4.61 -6.61 0.64
N GLY A 22 -5.68 -7.08 1.30
CA GLY A 22 -6.79 -7.72 0.60
C GLY A 22 -6.43 -9.03 -0.10
N ASP A 23 -5.37 -9.70 0.32
CA ASP A 23 -4.94 -11.02 -0.14
C ASP A 23 -5.87 -12.11 0.42
N PHE A 24 -7.08 -12.18 -0.16
CA PHE A 24 -8.14 -13.06 0.34
C PHE A 24 -8.08 -14.47 -0.23
N MET A 25 -7.55 -14.63 -1.46
CA MET A 25 -7.62 -15.84 -2.23
C MET A 25 -6.30 -16.61 -2.15
N ALA A 26 -6.40 -17.95 -2.03
CA ALA A 26 -5.23 -18.78 -2.21
C ALA A 26 -4.79 -18.79 -3.69
N GLU A 27 -3.49 -18.76 -3.91
CA GLU A 27 -2.87 -18.85 -5.24
C GLU A 27 -2.25 -20.21 -5.48
N GLU A 28 -2.20 -20.65 -6.73
CA GLU A 28 -1.56 -21.91 -7.10
C GLU A 28 -0.08 -21.64 -7.45
N LEU A 29 0.83 -22.06 -6.56
CA LEU A 29 2.27 -21.97 -6.74
C LEU A 29 2.87 -23.37 -6.70
N ASP A 30 3.63 -23.75 -7.73
CA ASP A 30 4.30 -25.07 -7.82
C ASP A 30 3.35 -26.25 -7.51
N GLU A 31 2.16 -26.26 -8.12
CA GLU A 31 1.11 -27.28 -7.93
C GLU A 31 0.54 -27.36 -6.50
N ARG A 32 0.72 -26.30 -5.69
CA ARG A 32 0.16 -26.19 -4.34
C ARG A 32 -0.64 -24.91 -4.20
N LEU A 33 -1.74 -24.99 -3.45
CA LEU A 33 -2.45 -23.79 -3.00
C LEU A 33 -1.70 -23.18 -1.83
N VAL A 34 -1.37 -21.88 -1.93
CA VAL A 34 -0.65 -21.10 -0.95
C VAL A 34 -1.46 -19.86 -0.60
N GLY A 35 -1.43 -19.45 0.66
CA GLY A 35 -2.11 -18.26 1.15
C GLY A 35 -3.64 -18.40 1.22
N GLY A 36 -4.29 -17.25 1.24
CA GLY A 36 -5.73 -17.12 1.35
C GLY A 36 -6.26 -17.15 2.79
N VAL A 37 -7.17 -16.20 3.07
CA VAL A 37 -7.75 -16.01 4.43
C VAL A 37 -8.50 -17.24 4.91
N SER A 38 -9.04 -18.06 4.01
CA SER A 38 -9.74 -19.28 4.37
C SER A 38 -8.79 -20.32 5.03
N MET A 39 -7.59 -20.56 4.46
CA MET A 39 -6.57 -21.43 5.06
C MET A 39 -5.91 -20.80 6.27
N LEU A 40 -5.65 -19.50 6.24
CA LEU A 40 -5.16 -18.75 7.41
C LEU A 40 -6.10 -18.93 8.61
N SER A 41 -7.42 -18.79 8.40
CA SER A 41 -8.44 -19.04 9.42
C SER A 41 -8.41 -20.48 9.92
N GLY A 42 -8.24 -21.45 9.03
CA GLY A 42 -8.14 -22.86 9.42
C GLY A 42 -6.96 -23.10 10.37
N TYR A 43 -5.80 -22.53 10.08
CA TYR A 43 -4.63 -22.61 10.95
C TYR A 43 -4.86 -21.94 12.33
N ILE A 44 -5.42 -20.72 12.31
CA ILE A 44 -5.71 -19.97 13.56
C ILE A 44 -6.69 -20.77 14.45
N ASN A 45 -7.79 -21.24 13.87
CA ASN A 45 -8.81 -21.99 14.62
C ASN A 45 -8.25 -23.28 15.19
N LYS A 46 -7.51 -24.05 14.40
CA LYS A 46 -6.82 -25.25 14.86
C LYS A 46 -5.86 -24.97 16.02
N THR A 47 -5.07 -23.88 15.90
CA THR A 47 -4.14 -23.52 16.97
C THR A 47 -4.90 -23.13 18.26
N ARG A 48 -6.01 -22.38 18.15
CA ARG A 48 -6.85 -22.02 19.30
C ARG A 48 -7.50 -23.24 19.98
N GLU A 49 -7.84 -24.27 19.20
CA GLU A 49 -8.38 -25.53 19.73
C GLU A 49 -7.33 -26.37 20.44
N GLU A 50 -6.10 -26.41 19.87
CA GLU A 50 -5.00 -27.27 20.38
C GLU A 50 -4.21 -26.60 21.52
N VAL A 51 -4.10 -25.27 21.51
CA VAL A 51 -3.24 -24.52 22.44
C VAL A 51 -4.05 -23.45 23.17
N PRO A 52 -4.24 -23.62 24.49
CA PRO A 52 -4.87 -22.58 25.32
C PRO A 52 -4.09 -21.27 25.29
N ASN A 53 -4.77 -20.15 25.54
CA ASN A 53 -4.17 -18.82 25.58
C ASN A 53 -3.52 -18.41 24.24
N THR A 54 -4.23 -18.64 23.13
CA THR A 54 -3.82 -18.20 21.80
C THR A 54 -4.48 -16.89 21.43
N LEU A 55 -3.71 -15.88 21.10
CA LEU A 55 -4.15 -14.60 20.54
C LEU A 55 -3.72 -14.47 19.08
N TYR A 56 -4.58 -13.89 18.25
CA TYR A 56 -4.26 -13.53 16.87
C TYR A 56 -4.40 -12.03 16.66
N MET A 57 -3.36 -11.38 16.13
CA MET A 57 -3.29 -9.94 15.94
C MET A 57 -2.87 -9.57 14.51
N ILE A 58 -3.30 -8.38 14.06
CA ILE A 58 -2.94 -7.84 12.74
C ILE A 58 -2.31 -6.47 12.92
N ALA A 59 -1.07 -6.32 12.43
CA ALA A 59 -0.29 -5.08 12.51
C ALA A 59 -0.50 -4.19 11.27
N GLY A 60 -1.75 -3.77 11.03
CA GLY A 60 -2.12 -2.80 9.99
C GLY A 60 -2.13 -3.31 8.55
N ASP A 61 -2.55 -2.43 7.66
CA ASP A 61 -2.65 -2.61 6.21
C ASP A 61 -3.47 -3.85 5.80
N MET A 62 -4.73 -3.91 6.27
CA MET A 62 -5.70 -4.90 5.83
C MET A 62 -6.24 -4.59 4.43
N PHE A 63 -6.30 -3.28 4.08
CA PHE A 63 -6.91 -2.78 2.85
C PHE A 63 -5.90 -2.66 1.70
N ARG A 64 -6.45 -2.50 0.49
CA ARG A 64 -5.73 -2.31 -0.78
C ARG A 64 -4.92 -3.54 -1.24
N GLY A 65 -5.17 -3.97 -2.45
CA GLY A 65 -4.46 -5.04 -3.15
C GLY A 65 -5.38 -5.94 -3.96
N SER A 66 -6.69 -5.99 -3.67
CA SER A 66 -7.64 -6.78 -4.45
C SER A 66 -8.80 -5.97 -5.01
N LEU A 67 -9.41 -6.49 -6.09
CA LEU A 67 -10.66 -5.96 -6.64
C LEU A 67 -11.82 -6.06 -5.64
N ILE A 68 -11.82 -7.12 -4.82
CA ILE A 68 -12.82 -7.34 -3.78
C ILE A 68 -12.79 -6.20 -2.76
N ASP A 69 -11.60 -5.82 -2.29
CA ASP A 69 -11.46 -4.69 -1.36
C ASP A 69 -11.87 -3.37 -2.01
N SER A 70 -11.32 -3.11 -3.21
CA SER A 70 -11.49 -1.82 -3.91
C SER A 70 -12.93 -1.57 -4.33
N GLU A 71 -13.65 -2.59 -4.80
CA GLU A 71 -15.04 -2.48 -5.24
C GLU A 71 -15.97 -2.08 -4.09
N PHE A 72 -15.77 -2.66 -2.92
CA PHE A 72 -16.60 -2.42 -1.75
C PHE A 72 -15.98 -1.44 -0.76
N GLN A 73 -14.90 -0.77 -1.14
CA GLN A 73 -14.23 0.26 -0.34
C GLN A 73 -13.95 -0.19 1.10
N GLY A 74 -13.41 -1.40 1.27
CA GLY A 74 -13.05 -1.97 2.57
C GLY A 74 -14.21 -2.65 3.33
N ILE A 75 -15.47 -2.51 2.92
CA ILE A 75 -16.60 -3.17 3.60
C ILE A 75 -16.45 -4.70 3.53
N SER A 76 -16.10 -5.23 2.36
CA SER A 76 -15.80 -6.66 2.16
C SER A 76 -14.65 -7.14 3.03
N THR A 77 -13.59 -6.34 3.12
CA THR A 77 -12.43 -6.62 3.99
C THR A 77 -12.85 -6.74 5.44
N ILE A 78 -13.61 -5.78 5.95
CA ILE A 78 -14.10 -5.82 7.35
C ILE A 78 -15.01 -7.03 7.59
N GLU A 79 -15.85 -7.39 6.63
CA GLU A 79 -16.72 -8.58 6.79
C GLU A 79 -15.89 -9.87 6.83
N ILE A 80 -14.90 -10.00 5.95
CA ILE A 80 -13.96 -11.13 5.94
C ILE A 80 -13.12 -11.17 7.23
N MET A 81 -12.57 -10.02 7.68
CA MET A 81 -11.81 -9.95 8.93
C MET A 81 -12.69 -10.24 10.16
N ASN A 82 -13.95 -9.83 10.16
CA ASN A 82 -14.90 -10.20 11.20
C ASN A 82 -15.12 -11.72 11.28
N ALA A 83 -15.08 -12.42 10.15
CA ALA A 83 -15.17 -13.87 10.11
C ALA A 83 -13.84 -14.56 10.48
N LEU A 84 -12.70 -13.94 10.16
CA LEU A 84 -11.36 -14.39 10.56
C LEU A 84 -11.15 -14.26 12.07
N GLY A 85 -11.69 -13.20 12.70
CA GLY A 85 -11.75 -13.02 14.15
C GLY A 85 -10.39 -12.71 14.80
N PRO A 86 -9.66 -11.65 14.40
CA PRO A 86 -8.51 -11.18 15.16
C PRO A 86 -8.93 -10.66 16.56
N ASP A 87 -8.05 -10.82 17.54
CA ASP A 87 -8.27 -10.34 18.91
C ASP A 87 -8.02 -8.83 19.06
N VAL A 88 -7.03 -8.30 18.32
CA VAL A 88 -6.72 -6.86 18.22
C VAL A 88 -6.09 -6.56 16.87
N VAL A 89 -6.41 -5.38 16.32
CA VAL A 89 -5.82 -4.87 15.07
C VAL A 89 -5.29 -3.46 15.29
N SER A 90 -4.12 -3.13 14.75
CA SER A 90 -3.66 -1.74 14.62
C SER A 90 -3.98 -1.18 13.23
N LEU A 91 -3.88 0.15 13.09
CA LEU A 91 -3.99 0.80 11.79
C LEU A 91 -2.67 0.75 11.04
N GLY A 92 -2.74 0.62 9.71
CA GLY A 92 -1.66 0.95 8.80
C GLY A 92 -1.96 2.22 7.98
N ASN A 93 -1.11 2.53 7.02
CA ASN A 93 -1.30 3.73 6.21
C ASN A 93 -2.35 3.57 5.09
N HIS A 94 -2.69 2.35 4.72
CA HIS A 94 -3.73 2.07 3.72
C HIS A 94 -5.16 2.10 4.30
N GLU A 95 -5.34 2.05 5.61
CA GLU A 95 -6.66 2.14 6.23
C GLU A 95 -7.38 3.47 5.92
N VAL A 96 -6.66 4.54 5.61
CA VAL A 96 -7.26 5.84 5.25
C VAL A 96 -7.42 6.08 3.75
N ASP A 97 -7.10 5.12 2.90
CA ASP A 97 -7.17 5.27 1.44
C ASP A 97 -8.58 5.56 0.91
N TYR A 98 -9.61 5.14 1.66
CA TYR A 98 -11.02 5.46 1.39
C TYR A 98 -11.52 6.69 2.16
N GLY A 99 -10.62 7.42 2.83
CA GLY A 99 -10.90 8.61 3.63
C GLY A 99 -11.16 8.31 5.11
N ILE A 100 -10.81 9.28 5.97
CA ILE A 100 -10.91 9.12 7.43
C ILE A 100 -12.38 8.95 7.89
N ALA A 101 -13.31 9.68 7.29
CA ALA A 101 -14.73 9.54 7.62
C ALA A 101 -15.25 8.13 7.32
N HIS A 102 -14.79 7.54 6.21
CA HIS A 102 -15.13 6.18 5.86
C HIS A 102 -14.46 5.16 6.78
N LEU A 103 -13.19 5.38 7.15
CA LEU A 103 -12.51 4.53 8.16
C LEU A 103 -13.26 4.51 9.49
N LEU A 104 -13.74 5.66 9.98
CA LEU A 104 -14.55 5.72 11.21
C LEU A 104 -15.89 4.97 11.08
N PHE A 105 -16.45 4.91 9.89
CA PHE A 105 -17.62 4.06 9.62
C PHE A 105 -17.23 2.58 9.63
N LEU A 106 -16.15 2.19 8.97
CA LEU A 106 -15.65 0.81 8.94
C LEU A 106 -15.28 0.31 10.34
N GLU A 107 -14.62 1.13 11.16
CA GLU A 107 -14.28 0.81 12.55
C GLU A 107 -15.52 0.39 13.35
N ARG A 108 -16.65 1.07 13.15
CA ARG A 108 -17.92 0.69 13.82
C ARG A 108 -18.52 -0.61 13.30
N CYS A 109 -18.14 -1.05 12.11
CA CYS A 109 -18.55 -2.34 11.55
C CYS A 109 -17.67 -3.51 12.04
N CYS A 110 -16.50 -3.22 12.64
CA CYS A 110 -15.60 -4.23 13.18
C CYS A 110 -16.17 -4.90 14.42
N LYS A 111 -16.04 -6.24 14.48
CA LYS A 111 -16.34 -7.04 15.68
C LYS A 111 -15.12 -7.24 16.59
N PHE A 112 -13.97 -6.72 16.17
CA PHE A 112 -12.71 -6.73 16.89
C PHE A 112 -12.27 -5.30 17.22
N PRO A 113 -11.48 -5.08 18.26
CA PRO A 113 -10.97 -3.75 18.59
C PRO A 113 -9.88 -3.32 17.62
N ILE A 114 -9.98 -2.07 17.15
CA ILE A 114 -8.89 -1.35 16.49
C ILE A 114 -8.24 -0.45 17.52
N VAL A 115 -6.91 -0.47 17.61
CA VAL A 115 -6.12 0.35 18.52
C VAL A 115 -5.16 1.26 17.75
N ASN A 116 -5.11 2.53 18.18
CA ASN A 116 -4.11 3.49 17.69
C ASN A 116 -3.89 4.60 18.71
N ALA A 117 -2.66 4.80 19.16
CA ALA A 117 -2.31 5.74 20.21
C ALA A 117 -1.89 7.11 19.70
N ASN A 118 -1.38 7.22 18.48
CA ASN A 118 -0.68 8.41 18.01
C ASN A 118 -1.43 9.26 16.98
N ILE A 119 -2.72 8.98 16.70
CA ILE A 119 -3.57 9.85 15.86
C ILE A 119 -4.46 10.72 16.74
N TYR A 120 -4.36 12.04 16.55
CA TYR A 120 -5.06 13.04 17.35
C TYR A 120 -5.92 13.97 16.52
N ILE A 121 -7.03 14.40 17.11
CA ILE A 121 -7.87 15.46 16.56
C ILE A 121 -7.29 16.81 17.01
N LYS A 122 -6.71 17.58 16.08
CA LYS A 122 -6.03 18.86 16.37
C LYS A 122 -6.88 19.88 17.14
N THR A 123 -8.19 19.90 16.89
CA THR A 123 -9.10 20.90 17.46
C THR A 123 -9.34 20.74 18.94
N ASN A 124 -9.22 19.53 19.49
CA ASN A 124 -9.53 19.25 20.89
C ASN A 124 -8.49 18.38 21.60
N GLY A 125 -7.43 17.96 20.91
CA GLY A 125 -6.37 17.13 21.50
C GLY A 125 -6.81 15.73 21.93
N MET A 126 -7.95 15.24 21.44
CA MET A 126 -8.43 13.88 21.75
C MET A 126 -7.85 12.89 20.72
N ARG A 127 -7.53 11.68 21.18
CA ARG A 127 -7.20 10.57 20.29
C ARG A 127 -8.38 10.21 19.40
N LEU A 128 -8.12 9.91 18.14
CA LEU A 128 -9.17 9.54 17.18
C LEU A 128 -9.68 8.13 17.41
N PHE A 129 -8.82 7.22 17.90
CA PHE A 129 -9.13 5.82 18.22
C PHE A 129 -8.81 5.49 19.67
N ASN A 130 -9.22 4.31 20.13
CA ASN A 130 -8.76 3.75 21.39
C ASN A 130 -7.24 3.50 21.28
N SER A 131 -6.47 4.03 22.23
CA SER A 131 -5.02 3.91 22.17
C SER A 131 -4.50 2.49 22.37
N HIS A 132 -5.25 1.69 23.16
CA HIS A 132 -4.83 0.36 23.58
C HIS A 132 -6.02 -0.51 23.96
N LYS A 133 -5.74 -1.80 24.12
CA LYS A 133 -6.66 -2.80 24.65
C LYS A 133 -5.97 -3.60 25.76
N ILE A 134 -6.66 -3.85 26.87
CA ILE A 134 -6.23 -4.84 27.86
C ILE A 134 -7.02 -6.12 27.62
N ILE A 135 -6.31 -7.21 27.40
CA ILE A 135 -6.85 -8.56 27.26
C ILE A 135 -6.62 -9.29 28.59
N ARG A 136 -7.65 -9.88 29.11
CA ARG A 136 -7.57 -10.72 30.33
C ARG A 136 -7.70 -12.18 29.93
N MET A 137 -6.65 -12.96 30.18
CA MET A 137 -6.58 -14.34 29.74
C MET A 137 -5.82 -15.18 30.77
N ASP A 138 -6.44 -16.25 31.29
CA ASP A 138 -5.83 -17.14 32.27
C ASP A 138 -5.22 -16.44 33.51
N GLY A 139 -5.86 -15.35 33.95
CA GLY A 139 -5.39 -14.54 35.08
C GLY A 139 -4.26 -13.53 34.69
N MET A 140 -3.83 -13.47 33.46
CA MET A 140 -2.90 -12.46 32.96
C MET A 140 -3.66 -11.23 32.44
N ASN A 141 -3.06 -10.06 32.61
CA ASN A 141 -3.46 -8.81 31.98
C ASN A 141 -2.43 -8.45 30.90
N ILE A 142 -2.82 -8.53 29.65
CA ILE A 142 -1.97 -8.25 28.48
C ILE A 142 -2.36 -6.88 27.92
N LEU A 143 -1.43 -5.94 27.92
CA LEU A 143 -1.62 -4.59 27.36
C LEU A 143 -1.18 -4.59 25.91
N VAL A 144 -2.07 -4.20 24.99
CA VAL A 144 -1.77 -4.07 23.55
C VAL A 144 -1.96 -2.62 23.13
N ILE A 145 -0.91 -1.98 22.61
CA ILE A 145 -0.90 -0.57 22.19
C ILE A 145 -0.67 -0.51 20.69
N GLY A 146 -1.47 0.29 19.95
CA GLY A 146 -1.32 0.47 18.50
C GLY A 146 -0.56 1.74 18.14
N ILE A 147 0.35 1.67 17.15
CA ILE A 147 1.13 2.79 16.63
C ILE A 147 1.15 2.73 15.09
N VAL A 148 1.00 3.88 14.44
CA VAL A 148 1.02 3.99 12.96
C VAL A 148 2.03 5.03 12.49
N THR A 149 2.51 4.86 11.25
CA THR A 149 3.43 5.78 10.57
C THR A 149 2.80 7.14 10.25
N GLU A 150 3.63 8.19 10.21
CA GLU A 150 3.23 9.53 9.77
C GLU A 150 2.74 9.57 8.31
N GLU A 151 3.10 8.60 7.48
CA GLU A 151 2.67 8.50 6.08
C GLU A 151 1.14 8.45 5.93
N ILE A 152 0.43 7.96 6.95
CA ILE A 152 -1.04 7.99 7.01
C ILE A 152 -1.59 9.41 6.75
N MET A 153 -0.88 10.45 7.21
CA MET A 153 -1.29 11.84 7.02
C MET A 153 -1.14 12.31 5.57
N GLY A 154 -0.14 11.80 4.85
CA GLY A 154 0.04 12.08 3.42
C GLY A 154 -1.14 11.55 2.59
N ARG A 155 -1.66 10.39 2.93
CA ARG A 155 -2.83 9.76 2.30
C ARG A 155 -4.14 10.42 2.71
N ALA A 156 -4.30 10.76 4.00
CA ALA A 156 -5.46 11.46 4.53
C ALA A 156 -5.64 12.89 3.99
N LYS A 157 -4.56 13.55 3.56
CA LYS A 157 -4.59 14.93 3.00
C LYS A 157 -5.39 15.06 1.70
N LYS A 158 -5.72 13.97 1.02
CA LYS A 158 -6.67 13.98 -0.10
C LYS A 158 -8.09 14.38 0.37
N ASP A 159 -8.37 14.22 1.67
CA ASP A 159 -9.63 14.64 2.29
C ASP A 159 -9.43 16.05 2.91
N THR A 160 -9.62 17.09 2.08
CA THR A 160 -9.28 18.50 2.40
C THR A 160 -9.99 19.05 3.64
N LEU A 161 -11.08 18.45 4.10
CA LEU A 161 -11.81 18.85 5.30
C LEU A 161 -11.22 18.26 6.59
N LEU A 162 -10.62 17.07 6.52
CA LEU A 162 -10.14 16.34 7.71
C LEU A 162 -8.64 16.52 7.95
N GLY A 163 -7.81 16.71 6.92
CA GLY A 163 -6.37 16.97 7.06
C GLY A 163 -5.99 18.20 7.88
N THR A 164 -6.96 19.08 8.20
CA THR A 164 -6.78 20.22 9.08
C THR A 164 -6.97 19.86 10.57
N PHE A 165 -7.56 18.72 10.88
CA PHE A 165 -8.02 18.36 12.22
C PHE A 165 -7.28 17.16 12.84
N VAL A 166 -6.50 16.41 12.06
CA VAL A 166 -5.81 15.19 12.51
C VAL A 166 -4.31 15.34 12.40
N ASP A 167 -3.57 14.85 13.40
CA ASP A 167 -2.10 14.85 13.45
C ASP A 167 -1.58 13.57 14.08
N VAL A 168 -0.31 13.22 13.82
CA VAL A 168 0.38 12.07 14.38
C VAL A 168 1.45 12.55 15.35
N ASN A 169 1.43 12.06 16.58
CA ASN A 169 2.39 12.37 17.60
C ASN A 169 3.52 11.33 17.68
N ASP A 170 4.57 11.70 18.41
CA ASP A 170 5.73 10.85 18.65
C ASP A 170 5.36 9.50 19.30
N ALA A 171 5.79 8.41 18.69
CA ALA A 171 5.42 7.06 19.10
C ALA A 171 5.98 6.70 20.49
N ALA A 172 7.22 7.08 20.80
CA ALA A 172 7.86 6.73 22.06
C ALA A 172 7.22 7.49 23.24
N GLU A 173 6.85 8.76 23.05
CA GLU A 173 6.12 9.54 24.06
C GLU A 173 4.74 8.93 24.34
N GLU A 174 4.00 8.56 23.29
CA GLU A 174 2.67 7.95 23.42
C GLU A 174 2.70 6.60 24.14
N VAL A 175 3.63 5.71 23.75
CA VAL A 175 3.81 4.42 24.44
C VAL A 175 4.16 4.65 25.90
N SER A 176 5.13 5.52 26.19
CA SER A 176 5.57 5.82 27.55
C SER A 176 4.45 6.39 28.41
N ALA A 177 3.64 7.29 27.87
CA ALA A 177 2.50 7.87 28.56
C ALA A 177 1.43 6.82 28.94
N ILE A 178 1.14 5.90 28.01
CA ILE A 178 0.13 4.84 28.23
C ILE A 178 0.65 3.84 29.27
N VAL A 179 1.85 3.29 29.10
CA VAL A 179 2.43 2.30 30.02
C VAL A 179 2.56 2.87 31.44
N ASN A 180 3.07 4.12 31.54
CA ASN A 180 3.15 4.80 32.85
C ASN A 180 1.77 5.01 33.50
N GLY A 181 0.73 5.18 32.71
CA GLY A 181 -0.65 5.25 33.21
C GLY A 181 -1.11 3.96 33.92
N TYR A 182 -0.47 2.84 33.63
CA TYR A 182 -0.75 1.53 34.21
C TYR A 182 0.28 1.07 35.25
N LYS A 183 1.25 1.89 35.67
CA LYS A 183 2.25 1.52 36.70
C LYS A 183 1.66 1.01 38.03
N GLY A 184 0.41 1.37 38.33
CA GLY A 184 -0.30 0.90 39.52
C GLY A 184 -1.24 -0.30 39.27
N ALA A 185 -1.29 -0.78 38.02
CA ALA A 185 -2.05 -1.94 37.61
C ALA A 185 -1.08 -3.13 37.40
N ASP A 186 -1.59 -4.31 37.65
CA ASP A 186 -0.85 -5.55 37.45
C ASP A 186 -0.93 -5.92 35.96
N ILE A 187 -0.01 -5.41 35.15
CA ILE A 187 0.15 -5.77 33.73
C ILE A 187 1.28 -6.78 33.65
N ASP A 188 0.96 -7.99 33.20
CA ASP A 188 1.88 -9.11 33.12
C ASP A 188 2.70 -9.12 31.82
N PHE A 189 2.15 -8.52 30.74
CA PHE A 189 2.76 -8.56 29.42
C PHE A 189 2.31 -7.36 28.55
N THR A 190 3.24 -6.72 27.86
CA THR A 190 2.96 -5.56 27.02
C THR A 190 3.40 -5.78 25.56
N ILE A 191 2.44 -5.62 24.64
CA ILE A 191 2.64 -5.76 23.19
C ILE A 191 2.46 -4.39 22.51
N LEU A 192 3.39 -3.99 21.69
CA LEU A 192 3.19 -2.92 20.71
C LEU A 192 2.79 -3.53 19.37
N LEU A 193 1.69 -3.10 18.84
CA LEU A 193 1.18 -3.49 17.52
C LEU A 193 1.41 -2.33 16.57
N THR A 194 2.55 -2.32 15.88
CA THR A 194 3.07 -1.16 15.16
C THR A 194 2.93 -1.31 13.65
N HIS A 195 2.76 -0.18 12.97
CA HIS A 195 2.81 -0.13 11.52
C HIS A 195 3.66 1.07 11.07
N ILE A 196 4.98 1.00 11.37
CA ILE A 196 5.95 2.08 11.13
C ILE A 196 7.19 1.61 10.33
N GLY A 197 7.28 0.31 10.05
CA GLY A 197 8.40 -0.32 9.37
C GLY A 197 9.49 -0.81 10.32
N TYR A 198 10.17 -1.88 9.90
CA TYR A 198 11.13 -2.61 10.73
C TYR A 198 12.26 -1.73 11.31
N GLU A 199 12.84 -0.85 10.48
CA GLU A 199 13.90 0.05 10.93
C GLU A 199 13.40 1.04 12.01
N ASN A 200 12.17 1.53 11.85
CA ASN A 200 11.55 2.41 12.84
C ASN A 200 11.12 1.67 14.10
N ASP A 201 10.75 0.37 14.00
CA ASP A 201 10.51 -0.48 15.18
C ASP A 201 11.78 -0.64 16.03
N ILE A 202 12.94 -0.83 15.38
CA ILE A 202 14.25 -0.86 16.04
C ILE A 202 14.54 0.48 16.73
N GLU A 203 14.31 1.60 16.05
CA GLU A 203 14.56 2.92 16.64
C GLU A 203 13.59 3.23 17.79
N LEU A 204 12.32 2.85 17.66
CA LEU A 204 11.35 2.95 18.76
C LEU A 204 11.81 2.13 19.98
N ALA A 205 12.21 0.87 19.76
CA ALA A 205 12.69 0.00 20.85
C ALA A 205 13.92 0.59 21.56
N LYS A 206 14.85 1.27 20.85
CA LYS A 206 16.00 1.95 21.45
C LYS A 206 15.62 3.17 22.30
N GLN A 207 14.55 3.87 21.94
CA GLN A 207 14.09 5.09 22.62
C GLN A 207 13.27 4.78 23.88
N LEU A 208 12.64 3.61 23.96
CA LEU A 208 11.87 3.21 25.11
C LEU A 208 12.76 2.87 26.30
N ASP A 209 12.38 3.35 27.49
CA ASP A 209 13.03 2.99 28.75
C ASP A 209 12.80 1.49 29.02
N PRO A 210 13.85 0.68 29.25
CA PRO A 210 13.68 -0.75 29.58
C PRO A 210 12.79 -1.02 30.81
N GLU A 211 12.73 -0.06 31.75
CA GLU A 211 11.88 -0.17 32.93
C GLU A 211 10.36 -0.01 32.64
N LEU A 212 9.99 0.38 31.42
CA LEU A 212 8.59 0.44 31.02
C LEU A 212 7.96 -0.96 30.92
N GLY A 213 8.75 -2.00 30.68
CA GLY A 213 8.25 -3.37 30.57
C GLY A 213 7.46 -3.62 29.28
N VAL A 214 7.94 -3.09 28.14
CA VAL A 214 7.47 -3.49 26.82
C VAL A 214 8.20 -4.77 26.43
N ASP A 215 7.45 -5.83 26.10
CA ASP A 215 8.01 -7.17 25.86
C ASP A 215 8.19 -7.49 24.37
N VAL A 216 7.17 -7.16 23.55
CA VAL A 216 7.14 -7.52 22.13
C VAL A 216 6.64 -6.36 21.28
N ILE A 217 7.28 -6.15 20.14
CA ILE A 217 6.79 -5.34 19.01
C ILE A 217 6.41 -6.29 17.88
N ILE A 218 5.14 -6.25 17.46
CA ILE A 218 4.64 -6.89 16.25
C ILE A 218 4.51 -5.78 15.20
N GLY A 219 5.41 -5.78 14.20
CA GLY A 219 5.52 -4.72 13.20
C GLY A 219 4.84 -5.02 11.87
N GLY A 220 4.74 -3.99 11.03
CA GLY A 220 4.25 -4.01 9.64
C GLY A 220 4.89 -2.91 8.80
N HIS A 221 4.32 -2.58 7.62
CA HIS A 221 4.68 -1.51 6.71
C HIS A 221 5.87 -1.80 5.78
N SER A 222 6.96 -2.35 6.27
CA SER A 222 8.17 -2.65 5.47
C SER A 222 8.13 -4.01 4.79
N HIS A 223 7.08 -4.80 5.00
CA HIS A 223 6.90 -6.17 4.47
C HIS A 223 8.08 -7.11 4.80
N THR A 224 8.74 -6.87 5.91
CA THR A 224 9.94 -7.64 6.30
C THR A 224 9.54 -9.02 6.82
N LEU A 225 10.09 -10.08 6.24
CA LEU A 225 9.95 -11.43 6.76
C LEU A 225 11.13 -11.73 7.67
N LEU A 226 10.89 -11.82 8.98
CA LEU A 226 11.93 -12.12 9.96
C LEU A 226 12.01 -13.62 10.24
N GLU A 227 13.15 -14.24 9.90
CA GLU A 227 13.41 -15.65 10.22
C GLU A 227 13.58 -15.88 11.74
N LYS A 228 13.97 -14.86 12.46
CA LYS A 228 14.11 -14.83 13.92
C LYS A 228 13.77 -13.43 14.45
N PRO A 229 13.26 -13.33 15.70
CA PRO A 229 13.06 -12.04 16.31
C PRO A 229 14.35 -11.22 16.38
N ALA A 230 14.26 -9.91 16.13
CA ALA A 230 15.31 -9.01 16.55
C ALA A 230 15.10 -8.67 18.03
N GLU A 231 16.19 -8.54 18.78
CA GLU A 231 16.14 -8.17 20.19
C GLU A 231 16.87 -6.84 20.38
N VAL A 232 16.12 -5.84 20.81
CA VAL A 232 16.61 -4.49 21.04
C VAL A 232 16.10 -4.01 22.39
N ASN A 233 16.98 -3.64 23.29
CA ASN A 233 16.62 -3.09 24.60
C ASN A 233 15.70 -4.02 25.42
N ASN A 234 15.91 -5.34 25.32
CA ASN A 234 15.09 -6.43 25.88
C ASN A 234 13.69 -6.56 25.27
N ILE A 235 13.41 -5.87 24.16
CA ILE A 235 12.14 -5.95 23.43
C ILE A 235 12.35 -6.88 22.23
N LEU A 236 11.46 -7.86 22.06
CA LEU A 236 11.45 -8.75 20.90
C LEU A 236 10.67 -8.10 19.76
N ILE A 237 11.28 -8.00 18.58
CA ILE A 237 10.65 -7.41 17.40
C ILE A 237 10.41 -8.50 16.37
N VAL A 238 9.18 -8.64 15.90
CA VAL A 238 8.73 -9.63 14.92
C VAL A 238 7.92 -8.99 13.80
N GLN A 239 8.05 -9.54 12.58
CA GLN A 239 7.25 -9.17 11.41
C GLN A 239 7.15 -10.39 10.49
N ALA A 240 5.99 -10.60 9.85
CA ALA A 240 5.66 -11.81 9.11
C ALA A 240 5.58 -11.64 7.57
N GLY A 241 6.27 -10.66 7.01
CA GLY A 241 6.27 -10.41 5.56
C GLY A 241 5.05 -9.64 5.09
N ILE A 242 4.38 -10.15 4.05
CA ILE A 242 3.19 -9.56 3.41
C ILE A 242 2.19 -10.66 3.05
N GLY A 243 0.91 -10.31 2.97
CA GLY A 243 -0.14 -11.20 2.49
C GLY A 243 -0.50 -12.31 3.48
N THR A 244 -0.99 -13.40 2.92
CA THR A 244 -1.51 -14.55 3.67
C THR A 244 -0.69 -15.82 3.52
N ASP A 245 0.44 -15.78 2.81
CA ASP A 245 1.29 -16.96 2.52
C ASP A 245 1.93 -17.56 3.77
N GLN A 246 2.05 -16.78 4.81
CA GLN A 246 2.61 -17.17 6.10
C GLN A 246 1.96 -16.42 7.25
N ILE A 247 2.13 -16.97 8.45
CA ILE A 247 1.75 -16.36 9.72
C ILE A 247 2.91 -16.43 10.69
N GLY A 248 3.14 -15.37 11.45
CA GLY A 248 4.07 -15.39 12.57
C GLY A 248 3.47 -16.13 13.76
N ARG A 249 4.23 -17.01 14.39
CA ARG A 249 3.88 -17.72 15.62
C ARG A 249 4.98 -17.58 16.65
N MET A 250 4.64 -17.07 17.81
CA MET A 250 5.50 -17.00 18.97
C MET A 250 4.83 -17.69 20.15
N ASP A 251 5.44 -18.76 20.66
CA ASP A 251 5.00 -19.43 21.88
C ASP A 251 5.89 -18.93 23.02
N ILE A 252 5.30 -18.34 24.09
CA ILE A 252 5.99 -17.56 25.12
C ILE A 252 5.67 -18.15 26.51
N GLU A 253 6.67 -18.30 27.34
CA GLU A 253 6.51 -18.49 28.79
C GLU A 253 6.75 -17.14 29.48
N ILE A 254 5.75 -16.65 30.19
CA ILE A 254 5.75 -15.36 30.90
C ILE A 254 5.94 -15.64 32.40
N ASP A 255 6.96 -15.03 33.00
CA ASP A 255 7.15 -15.00 34.45
C ASP A 255 6.30 -13.85 35.02
N THR A 256 5.13 -14.21 35.59
CA THR A 256 4.18 -13.23 36.13
C THR A 256 4.62 -12.62 37.46
N ASP A 257 5.66 -13.14 38.12
CA ASP A 257 6.27 -12.50 39.30
C ASP A 257 7.20 -11.34 38.87
N ARG A 258 7.72 -11.40 37.64
CA ARG A 258 8.66 -10.41 37.08
C ARG A 258 8.03 -9.56 35.99
N ASN A 259 6.84 -9.94 35.51
CA ASN A 259 6.15 -9.36 34.37
C ASN A 259 7.09 -9.25 33.15
N ALA A 260 7.66 -10.39 32.74
CA ALA A 260 8.64 -10.45 31.67
C ALA A 260 8.66 -11.82 30.96
N VAL A 261 9.20 -11.84 29.74
CA VAL A 261 9.45 -13.07 29.01
C VAL A 261 10.49 -13.91 29.75
N ASP A 262 10.16 -15.16 30.11
CA ASP A 262 11.12 -16.13 30.63
C ASP A 262 11.80 -16.89 29.49
N SER A 263 11.02 -17.36 28.53
CA SER A 263 11.52 -18.04 27.34
C SER A 263 10.51 -17.94 26.21
N TYR A 264 10.96 -18.12 24.98
CA TYR A 264 10.09 -18.13 23.82
C TYR A 264 10.60 -19.06 22.70
N THR A 265 9.69 -19.44 21.82
CA THR A 265 10.02 -20.01 20.51
C THR A 265 9.35 -19.18 19.42
N TRP A 266 10.03 -19.06 18.29
CA TRP A 266 9.55 -18.31 17.13
C TRP A 266 9.61 -19.14 15.87
N LYS A 267 8.61 -18.99 15.02
CA LYS A 267 8.63 -19.46 13.64
C LYS A 267 7.65 -18.71 12.77
N THR A 268 7.94 -18.56 11.51
CA THR A 268 6.96 -18.30 10.47
C THR A 268 6.38 -19.63 9.99
N VAL A 269 5.07 -19.73 9.92
CA VAL A 269 4.37 -20.94 9.48
C VAL A 269 3.80 -20.69 8.10
N PRO A 270 4.13 -21.49 7.09
CA PRO A 270 3.55 -21.38 5.77
C PRO A 270 2.04 -21.72 5.83
N ILE A 271 1.25 -20.91 5.18
CA ILE A 271 -0.19 -21.14 4.99
C ILE A 271 -0.38 -21.77 3.61
N ASP A 272 -0.51 -23.07 3.58
CA ASP A 272 -0.70 -23.86 2.36
C ASP A 272 -1.59 -25.07 2.59
N ALA A 273 -2.03 -25.70 1.50
CA ALA A 273 -2.91 -26.87 1.56
C ALA A 273 -2.29 -28.11 2.22
N GLY A 274 -0.96 -28.12 2.43
CA GLY A 274 -0.27 -29.21 3.14
C GLY A 274 -0.31 -29.06 4.66
N HIS A 275 -0.48 -27.84 5.15
CA HIS A 275 -0.44 -27.50 6.57
C HIS A 275 -1.77 -27.04 7.16
N CYS A 276 -2.68 -26.54 6.31
CA CYS A 276 -3.90 -25.84 6.73
C CYS A 276 -5.14 -26.39 6.04
N GLU A 277 -6.20 -26.58 6.80
CA GLU A 277 -7.54 -26.85 6.25
C GLU A 277 -8.25 -25.53 5.96
N LYS A 278 -9.09 -25.49 4.91
CA LYS A 278 -9.88 -24.31 4.58
C LYS A 278 -11.05 -24.15 5.56
N ASN A 279 -11.27 -22.94 6.02
CA ASN A 279 -12.55 -22.56 6.63
C ASN A 279 -13.59 -22.34 5.53
N THR A 280 -14.50 -23.29 5.37
CA THR A 280 -15.49 -23.29 4.28
C THR A 280 -16.41 -22.07 4.31
N ALA A 281 -16.78 -21.58 5.49
CA ALA A 281 -17.66 -20.41 5.62
C ALA A 281 -16.97 -19.13 5.12
N ILE A 282 -15.69 -18.95 5.42
CA ILE A 282 -14.90 -17.82 4.90
C ILE A 282 -14.65 -17.97 3.41
N GLU A 283 -14.36 -19.17 2.93
CA GLU A 283 -14.19 -19.46 1.50
C GLU A 283 -15.45 -19.07 0.71
N GLU A 284 -16.63 -19.48 1.18
CA GLU A 284 -17.93 -19.15 0.54
C GLU A 284 -18.17 -17.62 0.55
N LEU A 285 -17.85 -16.94 1.64
CA LEU A 285 -17.97 -15.48 1.74
C LEU A 285 -17.08 -14.79 0.70
N ILE A 286 -15.81 -15.18 0.61
CA ILE A 286 -14.85 -14.62 -0.35
C ILE A 286 -15.29 -14.90 -1.78
N LEU A 287 -15.69 -16.14 -2.09
CA LEU A 287 -16.18 -16.53 -3.42
C LEU A 287 -17.44 -15.76 -3.83
N ASN A 288 -18.33 -15.42 -2.89
CA ASN A 288 -19.48 -14.58 -3.20
C ASN A 288 -19.06 -13.15 -3.61
N TYR A 289 -18.13 -12.54 -2.90
CA TYR A 289 -17.58 -11.23 -3.29
C TYR A 289 -16.84 -11.31 -4.62
N LYS A 290 -16.03 -12.36 -4.81
CA LYS A 290 -15.32 -12.60 -6.06
C LYS A 290 -16.29 -12.69 -7.25
N ARG A 291 -17.39 -13.46 -7.12
CA ARG A 291 -18.40 -13.57 -8.18
C ARG A 291 -18.97 -12.21 -8.58
N ILE A 292 -19.27 -11.33 -7.59
CA ILE A 292 -19.81 -10.00 -7.85
C ILE A 292 -18.77 -9.13 -8.58
N THR A 293 -17.51 -9.19 -8.15
CA THR A 293 -16.42 -8.45 -8.79
C THR A 293 -16.13 -9.00 -10.19
N ASP A 294 -16.11 -10.31 -10.38
CA ASP A 294 -15.86 -10.94 -11.68
C ASP A 294 -16.98 -10.59 -12.70
N GLU A 295 -18.24 -10.57 -12.27
CA GLU A 295 -19.37 -10.14 -13.12
C GLU A 295 -19.18 -8.68 -13.59
N LYS A 296 -18.67 -7.81 -12.75
CA LYS A 296 -18.44 -6.39 -13.07
C LYS A 296 -17.15 -6.19 -13.88
N TYR A 297 -16.06 -6.77 -13.44
CA TYR A 297 -14.71 -6.51 -13.96
C TYR A 297 -14.26 -7.50 -15.03
N GLY A 298 -14.93 -8.65 -15.17
CA GLY A 298 -14.71 -9.60 -16.24
C GLY A 298 -15.27 -9.18 -17.61
N VAL A 299 -15.92 -8.01 -17.67
CA VAL A 299 -16.46 -7.48 -18.95
C VAL A 299 -15.30 -7.16 -19.88
N ILE A 300 -15.29 -7.77 -21.06
CA ILE A 300 -14.31 -7.49 -22.11
C ILE A 300 -14.56 -6.08 -22.66
N LEU A 301 -13.53 -5.24 -22.59
CA LEU A 301 -13.55 -3.87 -23.12
C LEU A 301 -13.20 -3.87 -24.61
N THR A 302 -12.12 -4.58 -24.97
CA THR A 302 -11.60 -4.65 -26.34
C THR A 302 -10.62 -5.82 -26.49
N THR A 303 -10.13 -6.01 -27.72
CA THR A 303 -9.04 -6.95 -28.01
C THR A 303 -7.87 -6.23 -28.67
N MET A 304 -6.69 -6.85 -28.64
CA MET A 304 -5.47 -6.32 -29.26
C MET A 304 -4.83 -7.35 -30.21
N THR A 305 -4.03 -6.86 -31.16
CA THR A 305 -3.25 -7.70 -32.09
C THR A 305 -2.18 -8.53 -31.38
N ALA A 306 -1.67 -8.01 -30.25
CA ALA A 306 -0.66 -8.64 -29.39
C ALA A 306 -0.82 -8.09 -27.96
N GLN A 307 -0.17 -8.73 -27.00
CA GLN A 307 -0.04 -8.22 -25.65
C GLN A 307 0.75 -6.91 -25.66
N ALA A 308 0.28 -5.88 -24.97
CA ALA A 308 1.02 -4.66 -24.70
C ALA A 308 1.86 -4.84 -23.43
N THR A 309 3.09 -4.33 -23.44
CA THR A 309 4.06 -4.57 -22.36
C THR A 309 4.55 -3.28 -21.72
N HIS A 310 4.88 -3.36 -20.42
CA HIS A 310 5.50 -2.30 -19.63
C HIS A 310 6.53 -2.91 -18.64
N PRO A 311 7.60 -3.56 -19.19
CA PRO A 311 8.55 -4.31 -18.34
C PRO A 311 9.48 -3.40 -17.54
N PHE A 312 9.63 -2.13 -17.95
CA PHE A 312 10.53 -1.17 -17.31
C PHE A 312 9.88 0.21 -17.25
N ARG A 313 10.14 0.95 -16.17
CA ARG A 313 9.58 2.29 -15.93
C ARG A 313 10.44 3.43 -16.48
N TYR A 314 11.59 3.16 -17.06
CA TYR A 314 12.59 4.16 -17.47
C TYR A 314 12.82 4.24 -18.97
N GLN A 315 11.91 3.67 -19.74
CA GLN A 315 11.97 3.70 -21.22
C GLN A 315 10.56 3.66 -21.83
N GLU A 316 10.49 3.93 -23.14
CA GLU A 316 9.27 3.79 -23.93
C GLU A 316 8.69 2.37 -23.82
N THR A 317 7.38 2.27 -23.67
CA THR A 317 6.66 1.00 -23.58
C THR A 317 5.40 0.98 -24.44
N SER A 318 5.01 -0.21 -24.92
CA SER A 318 3.83 -0.31 -25.78
C SER A 318 2.51 -0.04 -25.05
N VAL A 319 2.43 -0.29 -23.72
CA VAL A 319 1.28 0.13 -22.90
C VAL A 319 1.23 1.65 -22.77
N GLY A 320 2.37 2.27 -22.46
CA GLY A 320 2.47 3.72 -22.29
C GLY A 320 2.09 4.45 -23.57
N ASN A 321 2.64 4.02 -24.70
CA ASN A 321 2.28 4.56 -26.01
C ASN A 321 0.79 4.46 -26.27
N LEU A 322 0.23 3.27 -26.07
CA LEU A 322 -1.18 2.97 -26.33
C LEU A 322 -2.10 3.90 -25.50
N PHE A 323 -1.85 4.02 -24.19
CA PHE A 323 -2.70 4.84 -23.31
C PHE A 323 -2.57 6.33 -23.59
N CYS A 324 -1.34 6.82 -23.87
CA CYS A 324 -1.12 8.20 -24.27
C CYS A 324 -1.82 8.53 -25.60
N ASP A 325 -1.80 7.61 -26.57
CA ASP A 325 -2.45 7.80 -27.87
C ASP A 325 -3.98 7.83 -27.77
N MET A 326 -4.56 6.94 -26.99
CA MET A 326 -6.01 6.94 -26.72
C MET A 326 -6.47 8.27 -26.13
N LEU A 327 -5.76 8.76 -25.12
CA LEU A 327 -6.10 10.03 -24.47
C LEU A 327 -5.88 11.22 -25.40
N LYS A 328 -4.80 11.21 -26.21
CA LYS A 328 -4.55 12.23 -27.22
C LYS A 328 -5.67 12.31 -28.25
N GLU A 329 -6.06 11.17 -28.79
CA GLU A 329 -7.12 11.07 -29.80
C GLU A 329 -8.47 11.49 -29.24
N ARG A 330 -8.84 10.98 -28.06
CA ARG A 330 -10.12 11.29 -27.41
C ARG A 330 -10.28 12.77 -27.10
N TYR A 331 -9.22 13.43 -26.65
CA TYR A 331 -9.30 14.81 -26.15
C TYR A 331 -8.70 15.85 -27.10
N GLN A 332 -8.19 15.44 -28.24
CA GLN A 332 -7.65 16.33 -29.28
C GLN A 332 -6.59 17.31 -28.73
N VAL A 333 -5.66 16.77 -27.93
CA VAL A 333 -4.48 17.50 -27.46
C VAL A 333 -3.27 17.18 -28.35
N ASP A 334 -2.23 18.02 -28.32
CA ASP A 334 -1.05 17.82 -29.14
C ASP A 334 -0.10 16.78 -28.54
N LEU A 335 -0.01 16.74 -27.20
CA LEU A 335 0.84 15.84 -26.42
C LEU A 335 0.07 15.33 -25.22
N VAL A 336 0.20 14.05 -24.89
CA VAL A 336 -0.13 13.48 -23.58
C VAL A 336 1.15 12.94 -22.97
N MET A 337 1.36 13.23 -21.68
CA MET A 337 2.45 12.73 -20.86
C MET A 337 1.88 12.00 -19.65
N LEU A 338 2.12 10.70 -19.57
CA LEU A 338 1.75 9.87 -18.42
C LEU A 338 3.00 9.39 -17.69
N GLY A 339 3.03 9.54 -16.37
CA GLY A 339 4.10 8.98 -15.56
C GLY A 339 4.18 7.46 -15.69
N SER A 340 5.35 6.90 -15.95
CA SER A 340 5.54 5.45 -16.03
C SER A 340 5.17 4.74 -14.73
N GLY A 341 5.30 5.41 -13.58
CA GLY A 341 4.87 4.92 -12.28
C GLY A 341 3.37 4.70 -12.14
N SER A 342 2.56 5.34 -12.99
CA SER A 342 1.10 5.16 -13.01
C SER A 342 0.67 3.83 -13.66
N LEU A 343 1.55 3.17 -14.40
CA LEU A 343 1.35 1.86 -15.00
C LEU A 343 1.88 0.78 -14.05
N ARG A 344 1.00 -0.10 -13.56
CA ARG A 344 1.28 -0.96 -12.40
C ARG A 344 1.58 -2.43 -12.72
N LYS A 345 1.28 -2.89 -13.95
CA LYS A 345 1.53 -4.25 -14.42
C LYS A 345 2.54 -4.25 -15.56
N GLU A 346 3.26 -5.33 -15.71
CA GLU A 346 4.27 -5.51 -16.77
C GLU A 346 3.64 -5.73 -18.15
N ALA A 347 2.39 -6.16 -18.21
CA ALA A 347 1.69 -6.42 -19.47
C ALA A 347 0.16 -6.39 -19.31
N ILE A 348 -0.55 -6.15 -20.44
CA ILE A 348 -2.00 -6.19 -20.54
C ILE A 348 -2.44 -6.82 -21.89
N GLY A 349 -3.54 -7.57 -21.91
CA GLY A 349 -4.13 -8.15 -23.11
C GLY A 349 -3.51 -9.49 -23.53
N PRO A 350 -3.81 -10.05 -24.72
CA PRO A 350 -4.48 -9.41 -25.88
C PRO A 350 -6.01 -9.23 -25.76
N VAL A 351 -6.69 -9.91 -24.85
CA VAL A 351 -8.07 -9.62 -24.47
C VAL A 351 -8.01 -8.73 -23.23
N ILE A 352 -8.66 -7.58 -23.26
CA ILE A 352 -8.65 -6.62 -22.14
C ILE A 352 -10.02 -6.60 -21.48
N THR A 353 -10.05 -6.93 -20.20
CA THR A 353 -11.23 -6.76 -19.34
C THR A 353 -11.16 -5.44 -18.57
N ALA A 354 -12.28 -5.04 -17.97
CA ALA A 354 -12.34 -3.90 -17.07
C ALA A 354 -11.41 -4.10 -15.85
N GLY A 355 -11.23 -5.35 -15.39
CA GLY A 355 -10.29 -5.71 -14.32
C GLY A 355 -8.84 -5.51 -14.74
N ASP A 356 -8.46 -5.99 -15.94
CA ASP A 356 -7.09 -5.78 -16.45
C ASP A 356 -6.72 -4.30 -16.53
N LEU A 357 -7.67 -3.46 -16.98
CA LEU A 357 -7.46 -2.01 -17.03
C LEU A 357 -7.32 -1.40 -15.63
N LEU A 358 -8.12 -1.84 -14.66
CA LEU A 358 -8.03 -1.37 -13.27
C LEU A 358 -6.69 -1.77 -12.65
N ASP A 359 -6.22 -2.98 -12.88
CA ASP A 359 -4.92 -3.46 -12.39
C ASP A 359 -3.75 -2.72 -13.05
N MET A 360 -3.85 -2.45 -14.37
CA MET A 360 -2.83 -1.72 -15.11
C MET A 360 -2.77 -0.24 -14.70
N TYR A 361 -3.91 0.41 -14.52
CA TYR A 361 -4.04 1.82 -14.13
C TYR A 361 -4.95 1.96 -12.92
N SER A 362 -4.41 1.72 -11.73
CA SER A 362 -5.19 1.62 -10.48
C SER A 362 -5.56 2.96 -9.85
N PHE A 363 -5.02 4.07 -10.35
CA PHE A 363 -5.25 5.40 -9.77
C PHE A 363 -6.51 6.07 -10.31
N ASP A 364 -7.24 6.74 -9.41
CA ASP A 364 -8.33 7.66 -9.77
C ASP A 364 -7.75 9.06 -10.06
N GLU A 365 -6.93 9.15 -11.13
CA GLU A 365 -6.19 10.36 -11.47
C GLU A 365 -6.93 11.17 -12.54
N LYS A 366 -6.91 12.49 -12.39
CA LYS A 366 -7.46 13.45 -13.37
C LYS A 366 -6.46 13.74 -14.48
N LEU A 367 -6.94 14.00 -15.71
CA LEU A 367 -6.14 14.55 -16.80
C LEU A 367 -6.44 16.05 -16.95
N VAL A 368 -5.39 16.85 -16.94
CA VAL A 368 -5.47 18.31 -17.03
C VAL A 368 -4.71 18.80 -18.25
N GLN A 369 -5.31 19.70 -19.01
CA GLN A 369 -4.67 20.37 -20.15
C GLN A 369 -3.96 21.62 -19.65
N ILE A 370 -2.69 21.75 -20.01
CA ILE A 370 -1.89 22.97 -19.93
C ILE A 370 -1.43 23.40 -21.32
N THR A 371 -0.94 24.62 -21.45
CA THR A 371 -0.34 25.11 -22.68
C THR A 371 1.14 25.36 -22.47
N LEU A 372 1.98 24.66 -23.25
CA LEU A 372 3.42 24.80 -23.24
C LEU A 372 3.94 25.30 -24.58
N THR A 373 5.03 26.06 -24.55
CA THR A 373 5.80 26.43 -25.75
C THR A 373 6.71 25.27 -26.16
N GLY A 374 7.20 25.28 -27.38
CA GLY A 374 8.16 24.27 -27.85
C GLY A 374 9.44 24.24 -27.04
N VAL A 375 9.94 25.39 -26.60
CA VAL A 375 11.14 25.46 -25.74
C VAL A 375 10.88 24.84 -24.35
N GLU A 376 9.68 25.01 -23.79
CA GLU A 376 9.34 24.39 -22.49
C GLU A 376 9.19 22.88 -22.61
N ILE A 377 8.60 22.37 -23.69
CA ILE A 377 8.52 20.93 -23.94
C ILE A 377 9.93 20.33 -24.08
N LYS A 378 10.83 20.99 -24.83
CA LYS A 378 12.23 20.57 -24.95
C LYS A 378 12.93 20.56 -23.59
N SER A 379 12.73 21.60 -22.78
CA SER A 379 13.29 21.69 -21.43
C SER A 379 12.75 20.59 -20.50
N ALA A 380 11.44 20.32 -20.55
CA ALA A 380 10.82 19.25 -19.79
C ALA A 380 11.38 17.87 -20.18
N MET A 381 11.48 17.60 -21.50
CA MET A 381 12.01 16.33 -21.99
C MET A 381 13.51 16.18 -21.69
N LEU A 382 14.28 17.26 -21.75
CA LEU A 382 15.67 17.26 -21.33
C LEU A 382 15.82 16.90 -19.86
N HIS A 383 14.98 17.47 -18.99
CA HIS A 383 14.94 17.13 -17.56
C HIS A 383 14.56 15.66 -17.32
N VAL A 384 13.47 15.20 -17.93
CA VAL A 384 12.96 13.82 -17.78
C VAL A 384 13.96 12.77 -18.27
N LEU A 385 14.56 12.98 -19.46
CA LEU A 385 15.49 12.02 -20.05
C LEU A 385 16.87 12.07 -19.38
N GLY A 386 17.28 13.24 -18.88
CA GLY A 386 18.50 13.40 -18.09
C GLY A 386 18.44 12.71 -16.74
N GLU A 387 17.28 12.70 -16.10
CA GLU A 387 17.03 12.02 -14.82
C GLU A 387 16.75 10.50 -14.98
N ALA A 388 16.52 10.03 -16.22
CA ALA A 388 16.18 8.63 -16.49
C ALA A 388 17.34 7.68 -16.13
N PRO A 389 17.14 6.69 -15.23
CA PRO A 389 18.21 5.81 -14.79
C PRO A 389 18.71 4.90 -15.93
N ILE A 390 20.01 4.61 -15.91
CA ILE A 390 20.65 3.67 -16.86
C ILE A 390 20.25 2.22 -16.55
N SER A 391 19.94 1.93 -15.29
CA SER A 391 19.52 0.60 -14.81
C SER A 391 18.54 0.79 -13.67
N GLY A 392 17.35 0.35 -13.77
CA GLY A 392 16.23 0.27 -12.81
C GLY A 392 16.36 0.69 -11.34
N ALA A 393 17.52 1.20 -10.91
CA ALA A 393 17.81 1.66 -9.58
C ALA A 393 17.64 3.19 -9.51
N GLY A 394 16.53 3.67 -8.98
CA GLY A 394 16.26 5.10 -8.76
C GLY A 394 14.77 5.42 -8.79
N HIS A 395 14.39 6.52 -8.16
CA HIS A 395 13.01 7.01 -8.08
C HIS A 395 12.73 8.17 -9.04
N SER A 396 13.44 8.26 -10.19
CA SER A 396 13.14 9.25 -11.22
C SER A 396 11.86 8.87 -11.98
N GLU A 397 10.99 9.84 -12.23
CA GLU A 397 9.76 9.63 -12.99
C GLU A 397 10.06 9.78 -14.49
N TYR A 398 9.98 8.67 -15.23
CA TYR A 398 10.00 8.68 -16.69
C TYR A 398 8.57 8.87 -17.21
N TYR A 399 8.43 9.56 -18.37
CA TYR A 399 7.13 9.81 -18.98
C TYR A 399 6.94 9.06 -20.28
N GLN A 400 5.83 8.33 -20.35
CA GLN A 400 5.31 7.83 -21.62
C GLN A 400 4.63 8.98 -22.36
N ILE A 401 4.87 9.08 -23.65
CA ILE A 401 4.38 10.19 -24.48
C ILE A 401 3.52 9.71 -25.65
N SER A 402 2.59 10.55 -26.11
CA SER A 402 1.71 10.22 -27.24
C SER A 402 2.42 10.32 -28.58
N GLN A 403 1.85 9.66 -29.61
CA GLN A 403 2.38 9.61 -30.97
C GLN A 403 2.64 10.98 -31.63
N GLY A 404 3.56 10.97 -32.59
CA GLY A 404 3.94 12.15 -33.38
C GLY A 404 5.09 12.94 -32.79
N TRP A 405 5.52 12.66 -31.59
CA TRP A 405 6.68 13.26 -30.94
C TRP A 405 7.87 12.32 -31.01
N HIS A 406 9.06 12.88 -31.20
CA HIS A 406 10.33 12.15 -31.21
C HIS A 406 11.41 12.98 -30.53
N PHE A 407 12.13 12.39 -29.57
CA PHE A 407 13.22 13.01 -28.84
C PHE A 407 14.40 12.05 -28.77
N VAL A 408 15.57 12.52 -29.13
CA VAL A 408 16.82 11.78 -28.98
C VAL A 408 17.72 12.49 -27.98
N TYR A 409 18.05 11.78 -26.92
CA TYR A 409 18.90 12.28 -25.83
C TYR A 409 20.29 11.64 -25.89
N GLU A 410 21.31 12.47 -26.00
CA GLU A 410 22.71 12.04 -25.96
C GLU A 410 23.23 12.14 -24.53
N ARG A 411 23.62 10.99 -24.01
CA ARG A 411 24.04 10.88 -22.59
C ARG A 411 25.40 11.52 -22.32
N GLU A 412 26.35 11.47 -23.30
CA GLU A 412 27.68 12.04 -23.12
C GLU A 412 27.65 13.57 -23.02
N THR A 413 26.76 14.21 -23.75
CA THR A 413 26.66 15.68 -23.81
C THR A 413 25.50 16.21 -22.95
N GLU A 414 24.71 15.32 -22.31
CA GLU A 414 23.51 15.64 -21.54
C GLU A 414 22.56 16.59 -22.31
N SER A 415 22.34 16.31 -23.61
CA SER A 415 21.59 17.19 -24.49
C SER A 415 20.57 16.46 -25.36
N LEU A 416 19.52 17.17 -25.78
CA LEU A 416 18.60 16.70 -26.83
C LEU A 416 19.22 17.03 -28.21
N VAL A 417 19.62 15.99 -28.97
CA VAL A 417 20.22 16.14 -30.30
C VAL A 417 19.19 16.14 -31.42
N GLU A 418 18.01 15.54 -31.17
CA GLU A 418 16.87 15.62 -32.09
C GLU A 418 15.56 15.83 -31.30
N THR A 419 14.72 16.74 -31.82
CA THR A 419 13.41 17.05 -31.24
C THR A 419 12.42 17.39 -32.34
N THR A 420 11.51 16.46 -32.64
CA THR A 420 10.53 16.67 -33.73
C THR A 420 9.08 16.42 -33.27
N TYR A 421 8.17 17.07 -33.98
CA TYR A 421 6.72 16.82 -33.86
C TYR A 421 6.17 16.64 -35.28
N GLN A 422 5.54 15.49 -35.53
CA GLN A 422 5.03 15.07 -36.85
C GLN A 422 6.14 15.09 -37.94
N GLY A 423 7.35 14.73 -37.56
CA GLY A 423 8.52 14.70 -38.42
C GLY A 423 9.18 16.06 -38.69
N GLU A 424 8.63 17.14 -38.14
CA GLU A 424 9.20 18.49 -38.32
C GLU A 424 9.86 18.99 -37.02
N PRO A 425 10.97 19.74 -37.09
CA PRO A 425 11.60 20.32 -35.91
C PRO A 425 10.64 21.17 -35.09
N ILE A 426 10.70 21.05 -33.77
CA ILE A 426 9.84 21.80 -32.85
C ILE A 426 10.30 23.25 -32.81
N ALA A 427 9.42 24.18 -33.27
CA ALA A 427 9.66 25.62 -33.15
C ALA A 427 9.47 26.08 -31.69
N ASP A 428 10.42 26.87 -31.17
CA ASP A 428 10.48 27.27 -29.76
C ASP A 428 9.24 28.02 -29.26
N GLU A 429 8.71 28.93 -30.11
CA GLU A 429 7.58 29.78 -29.74
C GLU A 429 6.21 29.13 -30.03
N ARG A 430 6.16 27.97 -30.65
CA ARG A 430 4.91 27.30 -30.97
C ARG A 430 4.24 26.80 -29.67
N LEU A 431 2.94 27.11 -29.55
CA LEU A 431 2.12 26.67 -28.43
C LEU A 431 1.50 25.30 -28.72
N PHE A 432 1.54 24.41 -27.70
CA PHE A 432 0.99 23.06 -27.75
C PHE A 432 0.06 22.84 -26.55
N LYS A 433 -1.04 22.12 -26.79
CA LYS A 433 -1.93 21.63 -25.75
C LYS A 433 -1.36 20.33 -25.19
N VAL A 434 -1.01 20.32 -23.93
CA VAL A 434 -0.39 19.17 -23.25
C VAL A 434 -1.34 18.65 -22.19
N GLY A 435 -1.70 17.36 -22.30
CA GLY A 435 -2.44 16.63 -21.27
C GLY A 435 -1.47 16.01 -20.28
N ILE A 436 -1.64 16.28 -18.99
CA ILE A 436 -0.81 15.77 -17.89
C ILE A 436 -1.67 15.30 -16.73
N GLU A 437 -1.21 14.30 -15.99
CA GLU A 437 -1.85 13.84 -14.74
C GLU A 437 -1.87 14.94 -13.69
N GLY A 438 -2.95 15.03 -12.93
CA GLY A 438 -3.11 16.07 -11.93
C GLY A 438 -2.05 16.04 -10.85
N TYR A 439 -1.62 14.86 -10.42
CA TYR A 439 -0.50 14.70 -9.47
C TYR A 439 0.80 15.34 -10.00
N HIS A 440 1.11 15.14 -11.28
CA HIS A 440 2.30 15.71 -11.91
C HIS A 440 2.14 17.23 -12.15
N LEU A 441 0.93 17.70 -12.41
CA LEU A 441 0.65 19.14 -12.48
C LEU A 441 0.92 19.84 -11.14
N ASP A 442 0.52 19.23 -10.03
CA ASP A 442 0.73 19.77 -8.69
C ASP A 442 2.23 19.77 -8.29
N ASN A 443 3.06 18.99 -8.99
CA ASN A 443 4.49 18.81 -8.76
C ASN A 443 5.37 19.12 -10.02
N LEU A 444 4.91 20.00 -10.91
CA LEU A 444 5.56 20.31 -12.21
C LEU A 444 7.05 20.62 -12.10
N SER A 445 7.44 21.43 -11.12
CA SER A 445 8.84 21.84 -10.96
C SER A 445 9.75 20.66 -10.64
N LYS A 446 9.24 19.72 -9.82
CA LYS A 446 9.99 18.53 -9.42
C LYS A 446 10.15 17.54 -10.59
N PHE A 447 9.06 17.25 -11.30
CA PHE A 447 9.02 16.16 -12.27
C PHE A 447 9.36 16.58 -13.71
N LEU A 448 9.09 17.83 -14.08
CA LEU A 448 9.30 18.33 -15.43
C LEU A 448 10.27 19.54 -15.51
N GLY A 449 10.77 20.01 -14.36
CA GLY A 449 11.63 21.19 -14.32
C GLY A 449 10.93 22.48 -14.77
N ILE A 450 9.59 22.50 -14.80
CA ILE A 450 8.80 23.63 -15.28
C ILE A 450 8.30 24.46 -14.10
N ASP A 451 8.45 25.78 -14.21
CA ASP A 451 7.90 26.73 -13.24
C ASP A 451 6.38 26.85 -13.40
N ALA A 452 5.65 26.40 -12.36
CA ALA A 452 4.19 26.41 -12.36
C ALA A 452 3.59 27.82 -12.43
N GLU A 453 4.28 28.86 -11.94
CA GLU A 453 3.79 30.25 -12.00
C GLU A 453 3.75 30.75 -13.44
N LYS A 454 4.76 30.44 -14.24
CA LYS A 454 4.81 30.81 -15.68
C LYS A 454 3.68 30.21 -16.50
N ILE A 455 3.17 29.03 -16.09
CA ILE A 455 2.03 28.41 -16.78
C ILE A 455 0.72 29.08 -16.41
N ARG A 456 0.54 29.48 -15.13
CA ARG A 456 -0.65 30.19 -14.65
C ARG A 456 -0.84 31.53 -15.37
N ASP A 457 0.24 32.22 -15.71
CA ASP A 457 0.21 33.51 -16.42
C ASP A 457 -0.32 33.39 -17.88
N ARG A 458 -0.31 32.18 -18.46
CA ARG A 458 -0.79 31.92 -19.83
C ARG A 458 -2.23 31.45 -19.92
N GLY A 459 -2.89 31.25 -18.82
CA GLY A 459 -4.25 30.76 -18.72
C GLY A 459 -4.40 29.62 -17.69
N GLU A 460 -5.59 29.45 -17.17
CA GLU A 460 -5.87 28.41 -16.20
C GLU A 460 -5.71 27.00 -16.80
N ALA A 461 -5.13 26.09 -16.03
CA ALA A 461 -5.14 24.67 -16.36
C ALA A 461 -6.58 24.16 -16.47
N ARG A 462 -6.90 23.50 -17.58
CA ARG A 462 -8.25 23.03 -17.87
C ARG A 462 -8.39 21.56 -17.52
N LEU A 463 -9.30 21.21 -16.63
CA LEU A 463 -9.67 19.82 -16.40
C LEU A 463 -10.26 19.22 -17.69
N ILE A 464 -9.64 18.12 -18.18
CA ILE A 464 -10.11 17.38 -19.36
C ILE A 464 -11.02 16.22 -18.92
N THR A 465 -10.55 15.38 -17.98
CA THR A 465 -11.36 14.34 -17.35
C THR A 465 -11.01 14.23 -15.88
N GLY A 466 -12.03 13.93 -15.08
CA GLY A 466 -11.86 13.68 -13.65
C GLY A 466 -11.25 12.32 -13.32
N ASN A 467 -11.23 11.38 -14.30
CA ASN A 467 -10.66 10.04 -14.11
C ASN A 467 -10.16 9.48 -15.44
N ILE A 468 -8.83 9.30 -15.53
CA ILE A 468 -8.14 8.78 -16.71
C ILE A 468 -8.58 7.35 -17.03
N ARG A 469 -8.73 6.49 -16.02
CA ARG A 469 -9.14 5.09 -16.21
C ARG A 469 -10.53 5.00 -16.84
N VAL A 470 -11.48 5.83 -16.41
CA VAL A 470 -12.81 5.90 -17.02
C VAL A 470 -12.72 6.33 -18.49
N ALA A 471 -11.88 7.31 -18.79
CA ALA A 471 -11.67 7.75 -20.17
C ALA A 471 -11.05 6.67 -21.06
N LEU A 472 -10.12 5.87 -20.53
CA LEU A 472 -9.53 4.72 -21.21
C LEU A 472 -10.55 3.59 -21.41
N ASP A 473 -11.35 3.25 -20.37
CA ASP A 473 -12.43 2.26 -20.46
C ASP A 473 -13.43 2.63 -21.57
N GLU A 474 -13.93 3.87 -21.57
CA GLU A 474 -14.85 4.35 -22.60
C GLU A 474 -14.24 4.31 -23.99
N TYR A 475 -12.97 4.73 -24.16
CA TYR A 475 -12.29 4.66 -25.45
C TYR A 475 -12.13 3.20 -25.93
N MET A 476 -11.71 2.28 -25.05
CA MET A 476 -11.55 0.87 -25.38
C MET A 476 -12.84 0.23 -25.84
N ARG A 477 -13.98 0.54 -25.19
CA ARG A 477 -15.31 0.04 -25.59
C ARG A 477 -15.77 0.54 -26.97
N GLU A 478 -15.30 1.71 -27.39
CA GLU A 478 -15.56 2.25 -28.72
C GLU A 478 -14.70 1.60 -29.83
N GLN A 479 -13.62 0.91 -29.44
CA GLN A 479 -12.69 0.27 -30.37
C GLN A 479 -12.89 -1.23 -30.44
N ILE A 480 -12.99 -1.78 -31.64
CA ILE A 480 -13.12 -3.23 -31.84
C ILE A 480 -11.77 -3.92 -31.65
N HIS A 481 -10.68 -3.24 -32.00
CA HIS A 481 -9.36 -3.84 -32.01
C HIS A 481 -8.25 -2.78 -31.93
N LEU A 482 -7.30 -2.99 -31.04
CA LEU A 482 -6.19 -2.08 -30.81
C LEU A 482 -4.85 -2.73 -31.22
N THR A 483 -3.86 -1.91 -31.56
CA THR A 483 -2.55 -2.38 -31.97
C THR A 483 -1.47 -1.69 -31.13
N PRO A 484 -0.94 -2.36 -30.10
CA PRO A 484 0.17 -1.80 -29.31
C PRO A 484 1.46 -1.77 -30.14
N ARG A 485 2.24 -0.69 -30.02
CA ARG A 485 3.51 -0.50 -30.73
C ARG A 485 4.52 0.24 -29.87
N ILE A 486 5.79 -0.06 -30.11
CA ILE A 486 6.94 0.78 -29.72
C ILE A 486 7.40 1.45 -31.01
N GLU A 487 7.60 2.76 -31.00
CA GLU A 487 7.86 3.57 -32.21
C GLU A 487 9.18 4.35 -32.12
N GLY A 488 9.93 4.23 -31.02
CA GLY A 488 11.15 5.01 -30.82
C GLY A 488 10.84 6.49 -30.55
N ARG A 489 9.80 6.77 -29.75
CA ARG A 489 9.42 8.17 -29.43
C ARG A 489 10.47 8.87 -28.58
N THR A 490 11.20 8.09 -27.80
CA THR A 490 12.34 8.55 -27.01
C THR A 490 13.51 7.59 -27.20
N GLU A 491 14.65 8.11 -27.61
CA GLU A 491 15.86 7.34 -27.85
C GLU A 491 17.04 7.91 -27.04
N PHE A 492 17.93 7.01 -26.61
CA PHE A 492 19.17 7.34 -25.91
C PHE A 492 20.38 6.94 -26.76
N LEU A 493 21.29 7.89 -26.95
CA LEU A 493 22.59 7.69 -27.63
C LEU A 493 23.73 7.64 -26.59
#